data_463c7457be872b63ea931efccba4fb4b
#
_entry.id   463c7457be872b63ea931efccba4fb4b
#
_cell.length_a   1.000
_cell.length_b   1.000
_cell.length_c   1.000
_cell.angle_alpha   90.00
_cell.angle_beta   90.00
_cell.angle_gamma   90.00
#
_symmetry.space_group_name_H-M   'P 1'
#
loop_
_entity.id
_entity.type
_entity.pdbx_description
1 polymer ?
#
loop_
_entity_poly.entity_id
_entity_poly.type
_entity_poly.pdbx_seq_one_letter_code
_entity_poly.pdbx_strand_id
1 'polypeptide(L)'
;LGLTYLHLMPLFKAPEGDSDGGYAVSDYREVDPRLGVMDDLRALATELRQHGISLVLDFVFNHTSDEHRWALAAQAGDEDFADYYFVFPDRTLPDAYDRTLREIFPDQHPGSFTYRPDMQRWVWTTFNSFQWDLNYRNPEAFRGMAAEMLYLANAGAEVLRLDALAFTWKEMGTNCENLPKAHTLVRAFNAVLRIAAPGLLFKSEAIVHPDEVARYISTQECQLSYNPLLMALLWNSLA
;
A
#
# COMPACT_ATOMS: atom_id res chain seq x y z
N LEU A 1 3.55 -5.12 30.44
CA LEU A 1 4.62 -5.47 29.50
C LEU A 1 5.35 -4.22 28.95
N GLY A 2 4.87 -2.98 29.23
CA GLY A 2 5.50 -1.74 28.77
C GLY A 2 5.38 -1.51 27.24
N LEU A 3 4.36 -2.11 26.60
CA LEU A 3 4.08 -1.88 25.18
C LEU A 3 3.50 -0.50 24.95
N THR A 4 3.98 0.20 23.95
CA THR A 4 3.51 1.54 23.57
C THR A 4 2.86 1.59 22.18
N TYR A 5 3.01 0.52 21.38
CA TYR A 5 2.42 0.39 20.06
C TYR A 5 1.81 -1.00 19.89
N LEU A 6 0.64 -1.07 19.28
CA LEU A 6 0.03 -2.30 18.80
C LEU A 6 -0.14 -2.18 17.29
N HIS A 7 0.54 -3.04 16.53
CA HIS A 7 0.38 -3.14 15.09
C HIS A 7 -0.57 -4.28 14.75
N LEU A 8 -1.69 -3.95 14.15
CA LEU A 8 -2.59 -4.93 13.56
C LEU A 8 -2.19 -5.16 12.10
N MET A 9 -1.99 -6.43 11.74
CA MET A 9 -1.80 -6.85 10.36
C MET A 9 -3.03 -6.49 9.52
N PRO A 10 -3.01 -6.58 8.17
CA PRO A 10 -4.14 -6.15 7.35
C PRO A 10 -5.47 -6.70 7.86
N LEU A 11 -6.39 -5.79 8.14
CA LEU A 11 -7.66 -6.12 8.80
C LEU A 11 -8.87 -5.62 8.00
N PHE A 12 -8.63 -4.95 6.87
CA PHE A 12 -9.70 -4.41 6.04
C PHE A 12 -10.28 -5.48 5.14
N LYS A 13 -11.47 -5.20 4.60
CA LYS A 13 -12.14 -6.09 3.66
C LYS A 13 -11.23 -6.42 2.48
N ALA A 14 -11.14 -7.69 2.19
CA ALA A 14 -10.36 -8.28 1.12
C ALA A 14 -11.19 -9.37 0.42
N PRO A 15 -10.80 -9.85 -0.77
CA PRO A 15 -11.46 -10.96 -1.45
C PRO A 15 -11.56 -12.21 -0.56
N GLU A 16 -12.64 -12.96 -0.75
CA GLU A 16 -12.72 -14.30 -0.18
C GLU A 16 -11.70 -15.23 -0.87
N GLY A 17 -11.03 -16.06 -0.08
CA GLY A 17 -10.01 -16.99 -0.58
C GLY A 17 -8.63 -16.34 -0.60
N ASP A 18 -8.02 -16.21 -1.79
CA ASP A 18 -6.68 -15.65 -1.93
C ASP A 18 -6.73 -14.12 -1.91
N SER A 19 -6.13 -13.55 -0.89
CA SER A 19 -6.13 -12.11 -0.64
C SER A 19 -4.75 -11.59 -0.26
N ASP A 20 -3.70 -12.43 -0.41
CA ASP A 20 -2.35 -12.09 0.06
C ASP A 20 -2.34 -11.70 1.56
N GLY A 21 -3.04 -12.49 2.39
CA GLY A 21 -3.12 -12.21 3.83
C GLY A 21 -3.85 -10.90 4.17
N GLY A 22 -4.71 -10.39 3.28
CA GLY A 22 -5.46 -9.15 3.43
C GLY A 22 -4.79 -7.93 2.79
N TYR A 23 -3.62 -8.08 2.15
CA TYR A 23 -2.97 -6.99 1.42
C TYR A 23 -3.66 -6.64 0.09
N ALA A 24 -4.59 -7.47 -0.42
CA ALA A 24 -5.48 -7.12 -1.51
C ALA A 24 -6.74 -6.42 -0.96
N VAL A 25 -6.64 -5.14 -0.63
CA VAL A 25 -7.74 -4.41 0.02
C VAL A 25 -8.87 -4.12 -0.97
N SER A 26 -10.08 -4.61 -0.66
CA SER A 26 -11.31 -4.33 -1.43
C SER A 26 -12.04 -3.09 -0.90
N ASP A 27 -11.95 -2.79 0.39
CA ASP A 27 -12.51 -1.58 0.99
C ASP A 27 -11.76 -1.17 2.26
N TYR A 28 -11.20 0.05 2.28
CA TYR A 28 -10.50 0.61 3.45
C TYR A 28 -11.44 1.08 4.57
N ARG A 29 -12.74 1.11 4.30
CA ARG A 29 -13.78 1.60 5.23
C ARG A 29 -14.59 0.49 5.85
N GLU A 30 -14.27 -0.76 5.50
CA GLU A 30 -14.87 -1.95 6.09
C GLU A 30 -13.77 -2.82 6.70
N VAL A 31 -13.98 -3.30 7.93
CA VAL A 31 -13.15 -4.34 8.54
C VAL A 31 -13.58 -5.68 7.96
N ASP A 32 -12.66 -6.63 7.86
CA ASP A 32 -12.98 -8.01 7.50
C ASP A 32 -14.09 -8.52 8.44
N PRO A 33 -15.24 -8.96 7.92
CA PRO A 33 -16.38 -9.37 8.74
C PRO A 33 -16.08 -10.53 9.71
N ARG A 34 -14.99 -11.26 9.49
CA ARG A 34 -14.50 -12.30 10.41
C ARG A 34 -13.86 -11.71 11.67
N LEU A 35 -13.41 -10.44 11.62
CA LEU A 35 -12.73 -9.75 12.71
C LEU A 35 -13.64 -8.78 13.46
N GLY A 36 -14.67 -8.23 12.81
CA GLY A 36 -15.57 -7.27 13.40
C GLY A 36 -16.02 -6.18 12.43
N VAL A 37 -16.36 -5.01 12.96
CA VAL A 37 -16.80 -3.85 12.18
C VAL A 37 -15.95 -2.61 12.52
N MET A 38 -16.10 -1.53 11.74
CA MET A 38 -15.35 -0.29 11.95
C MET A 38 -15.57 0.34 13.34
N ASP A 39 -16.74 0.13 13.95
CA ASP A 39 -17.00 0.63 15.30
C ASP A 39 -16.22 -0.15 16.37
N ASP A 40 -15.97 -1.43 16.17
CA ASP A 40 -15.09 -2.21 17.05
C ASP A 40 -13.63 -1.70 16.94
N LEU A 41 -13.17 -1.37 15.75
CA LEU A 41 -11.84 -0.78 15.54
C LEU A 41 -11.71 0.59 16.24
N ARG A 42 -12.73 1.45 16.16
CA ARG A 42 -12.76 2.74 16.85
C ARG A 42 -12.77 2.57 18.37
N ALA A 43 -13.54 1.61 18.86
CA ALA A 43 -13.57 1.27 20.28
C ALA A 43 -12.21 0.78 20.77
N LEU A 44 -11.57 -0.14 20.02
CA LEU A 44 -10.23 -0.63 20.32
C LEU A 44 -9.20 0.52 20.33
N ALA A 45 -9.22 1.41 19.32
CA ALA A 45 -8.31 2.56 19.27
C ALA A 45 -8.47 3.48 20.50
N THR A 46 -9.70 3.68 20.93
CA THR A 46 -10.02 4.47 22.13
C THR A 46 -9.48 3.81 23.41
N GLU A 47 -9.70 2.51 23.54
CA GLU A 47 -9.22 1.72 24.69
C GLU A 47 -7.69 1.69 24.75
N LEU A 48 -7.02 1.42 23.63
CA LEU A 48 -5.56 1.44 23.54
C LEU A 48 -4.98 2.78 24.00
N ARG A 49 -5.58 3.89 23.55
CA ARG A 49 -5.14 5.24 23.90
C ARG A 49 -5.26 5.50 25.40
N GLN A 50 -6.30 5.01 26.08
CA GLN A 50 -6.45 5.10 27.53
C GLN A 50 -5.32 4.38 28.27
N HIS A 51 -4.75 3.34 27.65
CA HIS A 51 -3.62 2.58 28.18
C HIS A 51 -2.24 3.10 27.71
N GLY A 52 -2.19 4.22 26.99
CA GLY A 52 -0.95 4.78 26.44
C GLY A 52 -0.34 3.94 25.32
N ILE A 53 -1.17 3.20 24.58
CA ILE A 53 -0.77 2.35 23.46
C ILE A 53 -1.31 2.95 22.16
N SER A 54 -0.42 3.24 21.22
CA SER A 54 -0.80 3.75 19.89
C SER A 54 -1.18 2.63 18.93
N LEU A 55 -2.27 2.82 18.21
CA LEU A 55 -2.72 1.88 17.18
C LEU A 55 -1.95 2.10 15.88
N VAL A 56 -1.33 1.03 15.36
CA VAL A 56 -0.66 1.00 14.06
C VAL A 56 -1.49 0.15 13.09
N LEU A 57 -1.81 0.68 11.92
CA LEU A 57 -2.51 -0.04 10.85
C LEU A 57 -1.67 -0.11 9.58
N ASP A 58 -1.83 -1.19 8.83
CA ASP A 58 -1.32 -1.26 7.46
C ASP A 58 -2.12 -0.31 6.55
N PHE A 59 -1.41 0.42 5.72
CA PHE A 59 -1.97 1.23 4.66
C PHE A 59 -1.36 0.79 3.33
N VAL A 60 -2.07 -0.10 2.66
CA VAL A 60 -1.73 -0.58 1.33
C VAL A 60 -2.09 0.52 0.34
N PHE A 61 -1.12 1.16 -0.27
CA PHE A 61 -1.37 2.30 -1.17
C PHE A 61 -0.63 2.21 -2.51
N ASN A 62 0.14 1.14 -2.71
CA ASN A 62 0.69 0.84 -4.04
C ASN A 62 -0.36 0.24 -4.98
N HIS A 63 -1.30 -0.53 -4.44
CA HIS A 63 -2.30 -1.28 -5.20
C HIS A 63 -3.61 -1.40 -4.41
N THR A 64 -4.67 -1.82 -5.08
CA THR A 64 -5.90 -2.30 -4.46
C THR A 64 -6.21 -3.70 -4.95
N SER A 65 -7.18 -4.37 -4.33
CA SER A 65 -7.79 -5.55 -4.92
C SER A 65 -8.52 -5.22 -6.23
N ASP A 66 -8.63 -6.19 -7.13
CA ASP A 66 -9.49 -6.12 -8.31
C ASP A 66 -11.00 -6.14 -7.96
N GLU A 67 -11.35 -6.40 -6.70
CA GLU A 67 -12.70 -6.22 -6.13
C GLU A 67 -12.89 -4.86 -5.46
N HIS A 68 -11.89 -3.97 -5.47
CA HIS A 68 -12.08 -2.61 -4.98
C HIS A 68 -13.06 -1.84 -5.86
N ARG A 69 -13.89 -0.96 -5.28
CA ARG A 69 -14.93 -0.21 -6.00
C ARG A 69 -14.41 0.50 -7.27
N TRP A 70 -13.17 1.00 -7.25
CA TRP A 70 -12.55 1.64 -8.43
C TRP A 70 -12.20 0.61 -9.51
N ALA A 71 -11.68 -0.55 -9.11
CA ALA A 71 -11.37 -1.63 -10.03
C ALA A 71 -12.64 -2.21 -10.65
N LEU A 72 -13.71 -2.39 -9.86
CA LEU A 72 -15.01 -2.85 -10.36
C LEU A 72 -15.63 -1.84 -11.34
N ALA A 73 -15.51 -0.53 -11.09
CA ALA A 73 -15.96 0.49 -12.04
C ALA A 73 -15.16 0.44 -13.35
N ALA A 74 -13.84 0.31 -13.27
CA ALA A 74 -12.97 0.14 -14.43
C ALA A 74 -13.35 -1.12 -15.25
N GLN A 75 -13.62 -2.25 -14.59
CA GLN A 75 -14.10 -3.49 -15.22
C GLN A 75 -15.47 -3.31 -15.89
N ALA A 76 -16.32 -2.45 -15.34
CA ALA A 76 -17.62 -2.11 -15.93
C ALA A 76 -17.52 -1.14 -17.11
N GLY A 77 -16.30 -0.71 -17.48
CA GLY A 77 -16.05 0.16 -18.64
C GLY A 77 -15.98 1.65 -18.31
N ASP A 78 -15.86 2.03 -17.03
CA ASP A 78 -15.64 3.40 -16.63
C ASP A 78 -14.17 3.77 -16.86
N GLU A 79 -13.91 4.58 -17.90
CA GLU A 79 -12.54 4.97 -18.28
C GLU A 79 -11.90 5.93 -17.26
N ASP A 80 -12.66 6.71 -16.50
CA ASP A 80 -12.13 7.59 -15.45
C ASP A 80 -11.52 6.75 -14.32
N PHE A 81 -12.19 5.64 -13.96
CA PHE A 81 -11.64 4.69 -12.98
C PHE A 81 -10.60 3.75 -13.57
N ALA A 82 -10.65 3.44 -14.87
CA ALA A 82 -9.57 2.69 -15.52
C ALA A 82 -8.23 3.45 -15.43
N ASP A 83 -8.24 4.79 -15.50
CA ASP A 83 -7.05 5.63 -15.36
C ASP A 83 -6.50 5.72 -13.91
N TYR A 84 -7.24 5.22 -12.92
CA TYR A 84 -6.72 5.03 -11.55
C TYR A 84 -5.64 3.94 -11.49
N TYR A 85 -5.56 3.09 -12.50
CA TYR A 85 -4.66 1.95 -12.62
C TYR A 85 -3.80 2.07 -13.88
N PHE A 86 -2.74 1.30 -13.95
CA PHE A 86 -1.98 1.15 -15.19
C PHE A 86 -2.65 0.07 -16.06
N VAL A 87 -3.49 0.49 -17.00
CA VAL A 87 -4.24 -0.36 -17.93
C VAL A 87 -3.74 -0.15 -19.36
N PHE A 88 -3.50 -1.25 -20.08
CA PHE A 88 -2.91 -1.24 -21.42
C PHE A 88 -3.76 -2.02 -22.41
N PRO A 89 -3.95 -1.53 -23.66
CA PRO A 89 -4.76 -2.21 -24.66
C PRO A 89 -4.09 -3.50 -25.19
N ASP A 90 -2.77 -3.57 -25.13
CA ASP A 90 -1.96 -4.68 -25.63
C ASP A 90 -0.65 -4.85 -24.85
N ARG A 91 0.22 -5.77 -25.28
CA ARG A 91 1.50 -6.07 -24.63
C ARG A 91 2.65 -5.13 -25.00
N THR A 92 2.44 -4.15 -25.88
CA THR A 92 3.53 -3.29 -26.37
C THR A 92 4.26 -2.55 -25.25
N LEU A 93 3.52 -1.85 -24.38
CA LEU A 93 4.09 -1.16 -23.21
C LEU A 93 4.46 -2.14 -22.08
N PRO A 94 3.60 -3.11 -21.70
CA PRO A 94 3.98 -4.15 -20.76
C PRO A 94 5.30 -4.84 -21.09
N ASP A 95 5.51 -5.32 -22.31
CA ASP A 95 6.76 -5.98 -22.74
C ASP A 95 7.97 -5.03 -22.69
N ALA A 96 7.74 -3.73 -22.92
CA ALA A 96 8.83 -2.73 -22.78
C ALA A 96 9.24 -2.52 -21.33
N TYR A 97 8.29 -2.53 -20.39
CA TYR A 97 8.55 -2.46 -18.95
C TYR A 97 9.19 -3.74 -18.42
N ASP A 98 8.69 -4.92 -18.79
CA ASP A 98 9.18 -6.23 -18.33
C ASP A 98 10.71 -6.41 -18.54
N ARG A 99 11.31 -5.69 -19.50
CA ARG A 99 12.77 -5.74 -19.75
C ARG A 99 13.62 -5.27 -18.58
N THR A 100 13.07 -4.46 -17.69
CA THR A 100 13.80 -3.84 -16.57
C THR A 100 13.17 -4.12 -15.21
N LEU A 101 11.96 -4.68 -15.18
CA LEU A 101 11.30 -5.04 -13.94
C LEU A 101 11.89 -6.32 -13.33
N ARG A 102 11.79 -6.40 -12.01
CA ARG A 102 12.06 -7.61 -11.25
C ARG A 102 10.74 -8.27 -10.87
N GLU A 103 10.62 -9.56 -11.12
CA GLU A 103 9.50 -10.35 -10.60
C GLU A 103 9.62 -10.48 -9.08
N ILE A 104 8.52 -10.21 -8.38
CA ILE A 104 8.49 -10.24 -6.91
C ILE A 104 8.12 -11.64 -6.42
N PHE A 105 7.08 -12.25 -6.99
CA PHE A 105 6.62 -13.60 -6.65
C PHE A 105 6.60 -14.52 -7.87
N PRO A 106 7.76 -14.85 -8.48
CA PRO A 106 7.82 -15.56 -9.75
C PRO A 106 7.16 -16.95 -9.73
N ASP A 107 7.14 -17.61 -8.57
CA ASP A 107 6.52 -18.93 -8.42
C ASP A 107 4.98 -18.88 -8.33
N GLN A 108 4.42 -17.74 -7.95
CA GLN A 108 2.98 -17.54 -7.74
C GLN A 108 2.34 -16.69 -8.84
N HIS A 109 3.05 -15.65 -9.24
CA HIS A 109 2.62 -14.72 -10.28
C HIS A 109 3.82 -14.33 -11.14
N PRO A 110 4.11 -15.08 -12.23
CA PRO A 110 5.17 -14.73 -13.16
C PRO A 110 4.83 -13.48 -13.97
N GLY A 111 5.78 -12.56 -14.08
CA GLY A 111 5.60 -11.26 -14.72
C GLY A 111 4.97 -10.22 -13.81
N SER A 112 4.71 -9.04 -14.39
CA SER A 112 4.14 -7.89 -13.67
C SER A 112 2.85 -7.38 -14.31
N PHE A 113 2.24 -8.16 -15.19
CA PHE A 113 1.04 -7.75 -15.92
C PHE A 113 0.07 -8.92 -16.10
N THR A 114 -1.20 -8.67 -15.78
CA THR A 114 -2.28 -9.64 -15.89
C THR A 114 -3.25 -9.26 -17.00
N TYR A 115 -3.58 -10.21 -17.89
CA TYR A 115 -4.63 -10.01 -18.89
C TYR A 115 -6.01 -10.17 -18.25
N ARG A 116 -6.87 -9.18 -18.48
CA ARG A 116 -8.27 -9.18 -18.03
C ARG A 116 -9.19 -9.42 -19.22
N PRO A 117 -9.75 -10.63 -19.35
CA PRO A 117 -10.63 -10.97 -20.48
C PRO A 117 -11.91 -10.14 -20.54
N ASP A 118 -12.45 -9.76 -19.38
CA ASP A 118 -13.62 -8.91 -19.20
C ASP A 118 -13.43 -7.51 -19.78
N MET A 119 -12.23 -6.95 -19.65
CA MET A 119 -11.84 -5.64 -20.18
C MET A 119 -11.16 -5.73 -21.55
N GLN A 120 -10.70 -6.92 -21.96
CA GLN A 120 -9.81 -7.15 -23.11
C GLN A 120 -8.54 -6.29 -23.05
N ARG A 121 -7.98 -6.10 -21.84
CA ARG A 121 -6.84 -5.24 -21.55
C ARG A 121 -5.86 -5.92 -20.60
N TRP A 122 -4.64 -5.41 -20.55
CA TRP A 122 -3.62 -5.79 -19.59
C TRP A 122 -3.58 -4.78 -18.42
N VAL A 123 -3.45 -5.27 -17.21
CA VAL A 123 -3.34 -4.45 -16.01
C VAL A 123 -2.00 -4.71 -15.34
N TRP A 124 -1.39 -3.67 -14.81
CA TRP A 124 -0.17 -3.80 -14.01
C TRP A 124 -0.49 -4.44 -12.65
N THR A 125 0.22 -5.51 -12.35
CA THR A 125 0.03 -6.33 -11.15
C THR A 125 1.40 -6.73 -10.61
N THR A 126 2.05 -5.85 -9.84
CA THR A 126 3.41 -6.07 -9.33
C THR A 126 3.53 -7.32 -8.46
N PHE A 127 2.52 -7.62 -7.65
CA PHE A 127 2.55 -8.72 -6.67
C PHE A 127 1.73 -9.92 -7.11
N ASN A 128 0.41 -9.85 -7.03
CA ASN A 128 -0.49 -10.92 -7.44
C ASN A 128 -1.50 -10.43 -8.49
N SER A 129 -2.04 -11.33 -9.29
CA SER A 129 -2.95 -11.01 -10.40
C SER A 129 -4.21 -10.24 -10.00
N PHE A 130 -4.61 -10.36 -8.75
CA PHE A 130 -5.75 -9.68 -8.14
C PHE A 130 -5.38 -8.38 -7.41
N GLN A 131 -4.10 -7.94 -7.46
CA GLN A 131 -3.60 -6.68 -6.87
C GLN A 131 -3.21 -5.73 -7.99
N TRP A 132 -4.06 -4.73 -8.26
CA TRP A 132 -3.90 -3.79 -9.35
C TRP A 132 -3.14 -2.55 -8.92
N ASP A 133 -2.01 -2.25 -9.56
CA ASP A 133 -1.15 -1.13 -9.21
C ASP A 133 -1.79 0.22 -9.55
N LEU A 134 -1.79 1.12 -8.58
CA LEU A 134 -2.38 2.46 -8.70
C LEU A 134 -1.51 3.40 -9.55
N ASN A 135 -2.16 4.16 -10.40
CA ASN A 135 -1.55 5.14 -11.28
C ASN A 135 -1.52 6.53 -10.63
N TYR A 136 -0.49 6.82 -9.86
CA TYR A 136 -0.31 8.13 -9.22
C TYR A 136 0.12 9.26 -10.18
N ARG A 137 0.19 9.01 -11.50
CA ARG A 137 0.22 10.08 -12.51
C ARG A 137 -1.15 10.74 -12.63
N ASN A 138 -2.21 10.01 -12.30
CA ASN A 138 -3.56 10.54 -12.16
C ASN A 138 -3.72 11.17 -10.77
N PRO A 139 -3.94 12.50 -10.66
CA PRO A 139 -4.13 13.15 -9.37
C PRO A 139 -5.39 12.69 -8.63
N GLU A 140 -6.40 12.15 -9.34
CA GLU A 140 -7.61 11.63 -8.73
C GLU A 140 -7.34 10.35 -7.93
N ALA A 141 -6.43 9.47 -8.40
CA ALA A 141 -5.97 8.31 -7.66
C ALA A 141 -5.28 8.73 -6.35
N PHE A 142 -4.40 9.75 -6.41
CA PHE A 142 -3.79 10.34 -5.21
C PHE A 142 -4.85 10.90 -4.25
N ARG A 143 -5.80 11.67 -4.77
CA ARG A 143 -6.86 12.27 -3.95
C ARG A 143 -7.74 11.24 -3.30
N GLY A 144 -8.08 10.17 -4.04
CA GLY A 144 -8.84 9.05 -3.53
C GLY A 144 -8.12 8.35 -2.37
N MET A 145 -6.84 7.99 -2.55
CA MET A 145 -6.06 7.34 -1.50
C MET A 145 -5.78 8.26 -0.31
N ALA A 146 -5.60 9.57 -0.54
CA ALA A 146 -5.49 10.53 0.56
C ALA A 146 -6.78 10.60 1.39
N ALA A 147 -7.94 10.47 0.77
CA ALA A 147 -9.22 10.41 1.49
C ALA A 147 -9.33 9.12 2.34
N GLU A 148 -8.91 7.96 1.83
CA GLU A 148 -8.86 6.73 2.63
C GLU A 148 -7.87 6.86 3.81
N MET A 149 -6.70 7.43 3.59
CA MET A 149 -5.72 7.71 4.65
C MET A 149 -6.31 8.57 5.78
N LEU A 150 -7.00 9.65 5.43
CA LEU A 150 -7.64 10.53 6.41
C LEU A 150 -8.84 9.86 7.11
N TYR A 151 -9.54 8.97 6.42
CA TYR A 151 -10.59 8.16 7.02
C TYR A 151 -10.02 7.26 8.13
N LEU A 152 -8.88 6.60 7.89
CA LEU A 152 -8.20 5.76 8.89
C LEU A 152 -7.68 6.59 10.08
N ALA A 153 -7.17 7.79 9.82
CA ALA A 153 -6.81 8.73 10.88
C ALA A 153 -8.01 9.05 11.78
N ASN A 154 -9.17 9.33 11.19
CA ASN A 154 -10.42 9.58 11.90
C ASN A 154 -10.97 8.33 12.62
N ALA A 155 -10.64 7.13 12.14
CA ALA A 155 -11.00 5.87 12.80
C ALA A 155 -10.13 5.58 14.04
N GLY A 156 -9.07 6.36 14.26
CA GLY A 156 -8.23 6.29 15.47
C GLY A 156 -6.83 5.72 15.24
N ALA A 157 -6.41 5.49 13.98
CA ALA A 157 -5.02 5.14 13.69
C ALA A 157 -4.09 6.27 14.12
N GLU A 158 -2.98 5.93 14.76
CA GLU A 158 -1.93 6.87 15.17
C GLU A 158 -0.65 6.68 14.37
N VAL A 159 -0.45 5.50 13.78
CA VAL A 159 0.62 5.22 12.84
C VAL A 159 0.05 4.44 11.66
N LEU A 160 0.40 4.84 10.44
CA LEU A 160 0.16 4.03 9.24
C LEU A 160 1.47 3.43 8.75
N ARG A 161 1.50 2.11 8.62
CA ARG A 161 2.57 1.41 7.92
C ARG A 161 2.29 1.48 6.43
N LEU A 162 3.16 2.18 5.71
CA LEU A 162 3.07 2.33 4.26
C LEU A 162 3.60 1.07 3.59
N ASP A 163 2.68 0.22 3.13
CA ASP A 163 3.01 -1.03 2.46
C ASP A 163 3.54 -0.79 1.05
N ALA A 164 4.60 -1.52 0.68
CA ALA A 164 5.16 -1.55 -0.68
C ALA A 164 5.47 -0.16 -1.28
N LEU A 165 5.83 0.82 -0.43
CA LEU A 165 5.99 2.22 -0.86
C LEU A 165 7.06 2.40 -1.94
N ALA A 166 8.05 1.52 -2.02
CA ALA A 166 9.11 1.56 -3.03
C ALA A 166 8.58 1.40 -4.46
N PHE A 167 7.44 0.77 -4.65
CA PHE A 167 6.86 0.42 -5.96
C PHE A 167 5.84 1.42 -6.48
N THR A 168 5.50 2.46 -5.73
CA THR A 168 4.38 3.37 -6.02
C THR A 168 4.54 4.23 -7.27
N TRP A 169 5.75 4.33 -7.85
CA TRP A 169 5.98 5.11 -9.06
C TRP A 169 6.57 4.27 -10.19
N LYS A 170 5.98 4.39 -11.39
CA LYS A 170 6.39 3.65 -12.57
C LYS A 170 7.05 4.58 -13.59
N GLU A 171 8.24 4.21 -14.08
CA GLU A 171 8.97 4.97 -15.11
C GLU A 171 9.66 4.02 -16.09
N MET A 172 9.38 4.21 -17.39
CA MET A 172 9.92 3.35 -18.44
C MET A 172 11.44 3.37 -18.43
N GLY A 173 12.05 2.18 -18.60
CA GLY A 173 13.49 2.01 -18.63
C GLY A 173 14.17 1.98 -17.26
N THR A 174 13.37 1.98 -16.17
CA THR A 174 13.85 1.76 -14.81
C THR A 174 13.28 0.44 -14.26
N ASN A 175 13.77 0.02 -13.09
CA ASN A 175 13.18 -1.12 -12.37
C ASN A 175 11.89 -0.77 -11.62
N CYS A 176 11.42 0.48 -11.67
CA CYS A 176 10.24 0.99 -10.95
C CYS A 176 10.28 0.78 -9.43
N GLU A 177 11.48 0.75 -8.85
CA GLU A 177 11.68 0.64 -7.40
C GLU A 177 12.47 1.85 -6.87
N ASN A 178 12.07 2.41 -5.74
CA ASN A 178 12.75 3.51 -5.03
C ASN A 178 13.03 4.76 -5.87
N LEU A 179 12.19 5.03 -6.84
CA LEU A 179 12.38 6.18 -7.72
C LEU A 179 12.21 7.50 -6.95
N PRO A 180 12.90 8.59 -7.35
CA PRO A 180 12.77 9.89 -6.70
C PRO A 180 11.32 10.40 -6.61
N LYS A 181 10.47 10.01 -7.56
CA LYS A 181 9.06 10.38 -7.56
C LYS A 181 8.23 9.58 -6.55
N ALA A 182 8.63 8.36 -6.17
CA ALA A 182 8.03 7.65 -5.05
C ALA A 182 8.25 8.43 -3.74
N HIS A 183 9.45 8.93 -3.50
CA HIS A 183 9.73 9.83 -2.37
C HIS A 183 8.90 11.12 -2.43
N THR A 184 8.73 11.70 -3.63
CA THR A 184 7.89 12.89 -3.81
C THR A 184 6.42 12.59 -3.46
N LEU A 185 5.92 11.42 -3.85
CA LEU A 185 4.57 10.97 -3.53
C LEU A 185 4.38 10.81 -2.01
N VAL A 186 5.33 10.16 -1.33
CA VAL A 186 5.28 10.03 0.14
C VAL A 186 5.28 11.39 0.83
N ARG A 187 6.11 12.33 0.34
CA ARG A 187 6.10 13.73 0.85
C ARG A 187 4.76 14.41 0.64
N ALA A 188 4.09 14.17 -0.50
CA ALA A 188 2.77 14.73 -0.76
C ALA A 188 1.73 14.19 0.23
N PHE A 189 1.70 12.87 0.49
CA PHE A 189 0.84 12.27 1.52
C PHE A 189 1.16 12.82 2.91
N ASN A 190 2.44 12.93 3.27
CA ASN A 190 2.84 13.49 4.56
C ASN A 190 2.41 14.96 4.69
N ALA A 191 2.49 15.76 3.63
CA ALA A 191 2.04 17.16 3.64
C ALA A 191 0.52 17.24 3.92
N VAL A 192 -0.29 16.37 3.32
CA VAL A 192 -1.73 16.26 3.63
C VAL A 192 -1.94 15.96 5.11
N LEU A 193 -1.18 15.00 5.66
CA LEU A 193 -1.27 14.65 7.08
C LEU A 193 -0.90 15.82 7.98
N ARG A 194 0.20 16.53 7.69
CA ARG A 194 0.63 17.66 8.54
C ARG A 194 -0.43 18.75 8.63
N ILE A 195 -1.28 18.88 7.62
CA ILE A 195 -2.40 19.85 7.58
C ILE A 195 -3.64 19.29 8.29
N ALA A 196 -4.05 18.06 7.95
CA ALA A 196 -5.37 17.53 8.33
C ALA A 196 -5.35 16.61 9.56
N ALA A 197 -4.25 15.88 9.80
CA ALA A 197 -4.11 14.90 10.89
C ALA A 197 -2.67 14.91 11.44
N PRO A 198 -2.18 16.02 12.03
CA PRO A 198 -0.78 16.22 12.38
C PRO A 198 -0.24 15.23 13.44
N GLY A 199 -1.11 14.56 14.17
CA GLY A 199 -0.75 13.52 15.14
C GLY A 199 -0.43 12.16 14.54
N LEU A 200 -0.82 11.90 13.28
CA LEU A 200 -0.56 10.64 12.62
C LEU A 200 0.89 10.55 12.13
N LEU A 201 1.52 9.40 12.30
CA LEU A 201 2.87 9.12 11.84
C LEU A 201 2.88 8.09 10.71
N PHE A 202 3.90 8.16 9.86
CA PHE A 202 4.18 7.12 8.86
C PHE A 202 5.32 6.22 9.31
N LYS A 203 5.16 4.93 9.06
CA LYS A 203 6.18 3.89 9.15
C LYS A 203 6.39 3.26 7.78
N SER A 204 7.58 3.45 7.20
CA SER A 204 7.88 2.89 5.88
C SER A 204 8.11 1.37 5.94
N GLU A 205 7.53 0.66 4.97
CA GLU A 205 7.94 -0.69 4.61
C GLU A 205 8.71 -0.60 3.29
N ALA A 206 10.04 -0.54 3.41
CA ALA A 206 10.96 -0.56 2.29
C ALA A 206 11.99 -1.66 2.52
N ILE A 207 11.78 -2.81 1.89
CA ILE A 207 12.72 -3.95 1.94
C ILE A 207 13.74 -3.74 0.83
N VAL A 208 14.70 -2.87 1.10
CA VAL A 208 15.72 -2.42 0.16
C VAL A 208 17.06 -2.31 0.87
N HIS A 209 18.11 -1.93 0.15
CA HIS A 209 19.41 -1.71 0.76
C HIS A 209 19.33 -0.69 1.91
N PRO A 210 20.04 -0.87 3.04
CA PRO A 210 19.96 0.01 4.21
C PRO A 210 20.13 1.51 3.89
N ASP A 211 20.98 1.87 2.93
CA ASP A 211 21.18 3.27 2.51
C ASP A 211 19.89 3.85 1.86
N GLU A 212 19.13 3.03 1.15
CA GLU A 212 17.85 3.43 0.56
C GLU A 212 16.75 3.54 1.63
N VAL A 213 16.73 2.61 2.63
CA VAL A 213 15.81 2.70 3.76
C VAL A 213 15.98 4.04 4.49
N ALA A 214 17.22 4.46 4.71
CA ALA A 214 17.53 5.71 5.42
C ALA A 214 16.94 6.95 4.72
N ARG A 215 16.78 6.92 3.39
CA ARG A 215 16.20 8.04 2.62
C ARG A 215 14.73 8.26 2.90
N TYR A 216 14.00 7.21 3.31
CA TYR A 216 12.58 7.33 3.68
C TYR A 216 12.37 7.92 5.08
N ILE A 217 13.43 8.01 5.90
CA ILE A 217 13.32 8.48 7.30
C ILE A 217 13.59 9.97 7.37
N SER A 218 12.53 10.75 7.47
CA SER A 218 12.61 12.20 7.64
C SER A 218 11.30 12.76 8.20
N THR A 219 11.32 14.02 8.64
CA THR A 219 10.09 14.73 9.04
C THR A 219 9.15 15.00 7.86
N GLN A 220 9.65 14.92 6.63
CA GLN A 220 8.88 15.17 5.41
C GLN A 220 8.34 13.89 4.77
N GLU A 221 8.83 12.73 5.15
CA GLU A 221 8.40 11.43 4.62
C GLU A 221 7.86 10.54 5.74
N CYS A 222 8.64 9.55 6.18
CA CYS A 222 8.24 8.63 7.23
C CYS A 222 9.04 8.90 8.51
N GLN A 223 8.39 8.89 9.64
CA GLN A 223 9.04 9.11 10.93
C GLN A 223 9.66 7.82 11.48
N LEU A 224 9.19 6.67 11.00
CA LEU A 224 9.61 5.34 11.41
C LEU A 224 9.92 4.48 10.17
N SER A 225 10.79 3.49 10.33
CA SER A 225 11.06 2.46 9.33
C SER A 225 11.43 1.14 10.01
N TYR A 226 11.31 0.05 9.26
CA TYR A 226 11.90 -1.22 9.66
C TYR A 226 13.43 -1.17 9.53
N ASN A 227 14.11 -1.96 10.36
CA ASN A 227 15.55 -2.19 10.25
C ASN A 227 15.82 -3.69 10.02
N PRO A 228 15.73 -4.18 8.77
CA PRO A 228 15.93 -5.60 8.48
C PRO A 228 17.34 -6.10 8.83
N LEU A 229 18.34 -5.23 8.70
CA LEU A 229 19.73 -5.56 9.05
C LEU A 229 19.86 -5.82 10.55
N LEU A 230 19.32 -4.94 11.39
CA LEU A 230 19.35 -5.13 12.85
C LEU A 230 18.60 -6.41 13.23
N MET A 231 17.45 -6.68 12.60
CA MET A 231 16.71 -7.92 12.83
C MET A 231 17.56 -9.15 12.53
N ALA A 232 18.21 -9.20 11.37
CA ALA A 232 19.07 -10.32 10.97
C ALA A 232 20.27 -10.50 11.93
N LEU A 233 20.89 -9.40 12.34
CA LEU A 233 22.00 -9.41 13.29
C LEU A 233 21.58 -9.92 14.67
N LEU A 234 20.40 -9.51 15.16
CA LEU A 234 19.85 -10.00 16.43
C LEU A 234 19.55 -11.49 16.36
N TRP A 235 18.90 -11.98 15.31
CA TRP A 235 18.66 -13.42 15.13
C TRP A 235 19.95 -14.22 15.10
N ASN A 236 20.95 -13.78 14.34
CA ASN A 236 22.27 -14.43 14.26
C ASN A 236 23.03 -14.42 15.60
N SER A 237 22.75 -13.45 16.47
CA SER A 237 23.40 -13.34 17.78
C SER A 237 22.72 -14.20 18.85
N LEU A 238 21.47 -14.60 18.62
CA LEU A 238 20.68 -15.42 19.55
C LEU A 238 20.67 -16.91 19.17
N ALA A 239 21.10 -17.26 17.97
CA ALA A 239 21.24 -18.62 17.47
C ALA A 239 22.60 -19.24 17.84
#